data_748e3bbd32a00ef65c1dfc848307a44c
#
_entry.id   748e3bbd32a00ef65c1dfc848307a44c
#
_cell.length_a   1.000
_cell.length_b   1.000
_cell.length_c   1.000
_cell.angle_alpha   90.00
_cell.angle_beta   90.00
_cell.angle_gamma   90.00
#
_symmetry.space_group_name_H-M   'P 1'
#
loop_
_entity.id
_entity.type
_entity.pdbx_description
1 polymer ?
#
loop_
_entity_poly.entity_id
_entity_poly.type
_entity_poly.pdbx_seq_one_letter_code
_entity_poly.pdbx_strand_id
1 'polypeptide(L)'
;MIKIKAEIPIINIEIPRGNARRFEVTVTADGKPFDLSTANLKMMVVPSTGGMFEATANIQVSENVLTLEFLPEFSKDAKWRRAKYDILNVSTRHTLIRGEICLLEVITL
;
A
#
# COMPACT_ATOMS: atom_id res chain seq x y z
N MET A 1 -30.04 13.47 10.28
CA MET A 1 -28.59 13.72 10.42
C MET A 1 -27.82 12.78 9.53
N ILE A 2 -26.90 13.34 8.77
CA ILE A 2 -26.05 12.55 7.90
C ILE A 2 -24.75 12.30 8.63
N LYS A 3 -24.37 11.02 8.76
CA LYS A 3 -23.09 10.65 9.32
C LYS A 3 -22.20 10.10 8.21
N ILE A 4 -21.04 10.71 8.04
CA ILE A 4 -20.05 10.23 7.09
C ILE A 4 -19.13 9.30 7.86
N LYS A 5 -19.18 8.01 7.55
CA LYS A 5 -18.42 7.00 8.29
C LYS A 5 -17.22 6.47 7.52
N ALA A 6 -17.14 6.77 6.25
CA ALA A 6 -16.16 6.11 5.39
C ALA A 6 -14.86 6.90 5.34
N GLU A 7 -14.07 6.82 6.39
CA GLU A 7 -12.70 7.28 6.33
C GLU A 7 -11.83 6.15 5.81
N ILE A 8 -11.10 6.42 4.74
CA ILE A 8 -10.13 5.49 4.21
C ILE A 8 -8.89 5.58 5.09
N PRO A 9 -8.44 4.48 5.69
CA PRO A 9 -7.21 4.51 6.49
C PRO A 9 -6.03 5.01 5.69
N ILE A 10 -5.23 5.89 6.32
CA ILE A 10 -4.02 6.43 5.73
C ILE A 10 -2.84 5.74 6.39
N ILE A 11 -2.05 5.02 5.61
CA ILE A 11 -0.84 4.37 6.09
C ILE A 11 0.33 4.87 5.26
N ASN A 12 1.21 5.62 5.90
CA ASN A 12 2.41 6.13 5.24
C ASN A 12 3.54 5.14 5.44
N ILE A 13 4.27 4.89 4.36
CA ILE A 13 5.31 3.87 4.29
C ILE A 13 6.65 4.54 4.07
N GLU A 14 7.63 4.18 4.90
CA GLU A 14 9.01 4.63 4.70
C GLU A 14 9.86 3.43 4.32
N ILE A 15 10.59 3.56 3.21
CA ILE A 15 11.44 2.51 2.70
C ILE A 15 12.85 3.07 2.52
N PRO A 16 13.84 2.55 3.25
CA PRO A 16 15.24 2.90 2.93
C PRO A 16 15.55 2.44 1.51
N ARG A 17 16.05 3.35 0.69
CA ARG A 17 16.29 3.07 -0.74
C ARG A 17 17.18 1.84 -0.91
N GLY A 18 16.71 0.89 -1.72
CA GLY A 18 17.43 -0.35 -1.98
C GLY A 18 17.31 -1.41 -0.90
N ASN A 19 16.50 -1.18 0.13
CA ASN A 19 16.28 -2.16 1.20
C ASN A 19 14.97 -2.89 1.01
N ALA A 20 14.92 -4.12 1.56
CA ALA A 20 13.67 -4.86 1.64
C ALA A 20 12.84 -4.35 2.81
N ARG A 21 11.52 -4.29 2.65
CA ARG A 21 10.59 -3.93 3.72
C ARG A 21 9.34 -4.77 3.60
N ARG A 22 8.81 -5.16 4.75
CA ARG A 22 7.58 -5.95 4.83
C ARG A 22 6.66 -5.34 5.88
N PHE A 23 5.41 -5.13 5.52
CA PHE A 23 4.38 -4.60 6.40
C PHE A 23 3.20 -5.54 6.43
N GLU A 24 2.67 -5.80 7.62
CA GLU A 24 1.44 -6.56 7.77
C GLU A 24 0.35 -5.64 8.29
N VAL A 25 -0.80 -5.68 7.64
CA VAL A 25 -1.96 -4.87 8.00
C VAL A 25 -3.12 -5.80 8.28
N THR A 26 -3.63 -5.75 9.51
CA THR A 26 -4.82 -6.50 9.86
C THR A 26 -6.03 -5.65 9.53
N VAL A 27 -6.92 -6.18 8.69
CA VAL A 27 -8.10 -5.44 8.23
C VAL A 27 -9.31 -5.86 9.07
N THR A 28 -9.97 -4.87 9.66
CA THR A 28 -11.19 -5.08 10.43
C THR A 28 -12.29 -4.17 9.92
N ALA A 29 -13.53 -4.61 10.07
CA ALA A 29 -14.70 -3.80 9.80
C ALA A 29 -15.65 -3.94 11.00
N ASP A 30 -16.01 -2.81 11.60
CA ASP A 30 -16.85 -2.79 12.79
C ASP A 30 -16.30 -3.65 13.93
N GLY A 31 -14.97 -3.62 14.10
CA GLY A 31 -14.30 -4.38 15.16
C GLY A 31 -14.16 -5.87 14.90
N LYS A 32 -14.58 -6.35 13.74
CA LYS A 32 -14.50 -7.76 13.37
C LYS A 32 -13.52 -7.97 12.23
N PRO A 33 -12.87 -9.15 12.14
CA PRO A 33 -12.01 -9.43 11.01
C PRO A 33 -12.77 -9.31 9.70
N PHE A 34 -12.14 -8.67 8.73
CA PHE A 34 -12.70 -8.51 7.39
C PHE A 34 -11.99 -9.48 6.45
N ASP A 35 -12.73 -10.47 5.95
CA ASP A 35 -12.17 -11.50 5.08
C ASP A 35 -11.80 -10.92 3.71
N LEU A 36 -10.53 -11.02 3.36
CA LEU A 36 -10.00 -10.53 2.09
C LEU A 36 -9.85 -11.63 1.04
N SER A 37 -10.22 -12.88 1.36
CA SER A 37 -9.97 -14.02 0.49
C SER A 37 -10.66 -13.91 -0.88
N THR A 38 -11.79 -13.20 -0.95
CA THR A 38 -12.52 -12.99 -2.20
C THR A 38 -12.23 -11.62 -2.82
N ALA A 39 -11.39 -10.80 -2.17
CA ALA A 39 -11.08 -9.47 -2.67
C ALA A 39 -10.13 -9.54 -3.86
N ASN A 40 -10.39 -8.70 -4.84
CA ASN A 40 -9.48 -8.51 -5.97
C ASN A 40 -8.75 -7.20 -5.79
N LEU A 41 -7.57 -7.25 -5.19
CA LEU A 41 -6.84 -6.05 -4.79
C LEU A 41 -5.90 -5.58 -5.89
N LYS A 42 -5.85 -4.27 -6.07
CA LYS A 42 -4.95 -3.62 -7.01
C LYS A 42 -4.27 -2.45 -6.31
N MET A 43 -2.95 -2.39 -6.37
CA MET A 43 -2.17 -1.30 -5.81
C MET A 43 -1.59 -0.45 -6.93
N MET A 44 -1.88 0.84 -6.87
CA MET A 44 -1.32 1.81 -7.81
C MET A 44 -0.42 2.79 -7.08
N VAL A 45 0.66 3.18 -7.73
CA VAL A 45 1.65 4.10 -7.18
C VAL A 45 1.84 5.25 -8.15
N VAL A 46 1.74 6.47 -7.63
CA VAL A 46 1.91 7.70 -8.42
C VAL A 46 3.09 8.47 -7.87
N PRO A 47 4.27 8.35 -8.49
CA PRO A 47 5.44 9.09 -8.04
C PRO A 47 5.25 10.60 -8.18
N SER A 48 5.92 11.37 -7.32
CA SER A 48 5.89 12.83 -7.39
C SER A 48 6.52 13.37 -8.67
N THR A 49 7.38 12.59 -9.30
CA THR A 49 8.01 12.95 -10.59
C THR A 49 7.10 12.72 -11.79
N GLY A 50 5.91 12.15 -11.56
CA GLY A 50 4.94 11.88 -12.62
C GLY A 50 4.87 10.40 -12.98
N GLY A 51 3.87 10.08 -13.78
CA GLY A 51 3.60 8.70 -14.15
C GLY A 51 2.77 7.96 -13.11
N MET A 52 2.48 6.73 -13.40
CA MET A 52 1.73 5.84 -12.52
C MET A 52 2.12 4.41 -12.86
N PHE A 53 2.30 3.58 -11.85
CA PHE A 53 2.58 2.18 -12.09
C PHE A 53 1.83 1.28 -11.10
N GLU A 54 1.62 0.05 -11.51
CA GLU A 54 0.95 -0.94 -10.69
C GLU A 54 1.96 -1.71 -9.84
N ALA A 55 1.66 -1.87 -8.56
CA ALA A 55 2.49 -2.61 -7.61
C ALA A 55 1.71 -3.77 -6.97
N THR A 56 0.74 -4.32 -7.68
CA THR A 56 -0.13 -5.38 -7.14
C THR A 56 0.64 -6.63 -6.74
N ALA A 57 1.75 -6.91 -7.43
CA ALA A 57 2.59 -8.07 -7.10
C ALA A 57 3.21 -8.00 -5.70
N ASN A 58 3.21 -6.82 -5.08
CA ASN A 58 3.74 -6.65 -3.73
C ASN A 58 2.71 -6.98 -2.65
N ILE A 59 1.49 -7.36 -3.04
CA ILE A 59 0.39 -7.62 -2.11
C ILE A 59 0.17 -9.12 -1.97
N GLN A 60 0.09 -9.58 -0.72
CA GLN A 60 -0.33 -10.94 -0.40
C GLN A 60 -1.44 -10.88 0.64
N VAL A 61 -2.38 -11.80 0.57
CA VAL A 61 -3.54 -11.83 1.46
C VAL A 61 -3.64 -13.21 2.11
N SER A 62 -3.86 -13.22 3.41
CA SER A 62 -4.19 -14.42 4.15
C SER A 62 -5.29 -14.06 5.14
N GLU A 63 -6.49 -14.57 4.93
CA GLU A 63 -7.68 -14.25 5.73
C GLU A 63 -7.93 -12.75 5.76
N ASN A 64 -7.73 -12.09 6.91
CA ASN A 64 -7.90 -10.64 7.06
C ASN A 64 -6.58 -9.91 7.17
N VAL A 65 -5.48 -10.59 6.87
CA VAL A 65 -4.14 -9.98 6.93
C VAL A 65 -3.65 -9.67 5.52
N LEU A 66 -3.32 -8.42 5.32
CA LEU A 66 -2.74 -7.91 4.09
C LEU A 66 -1.24 -7.72 4.32
N THR A 67 -0.42 -8.35 3.49
CA THR A 67 1.03 -8.21 3.57
C THR A 67 1.51 -7.42 2.37
N LEU A 68 2.24 -6.34 2.63
CA LEU A 68 2.93 -5.56 1.62
C LEU A 68 4.42 -5.87 1.73
N GLU A 69 4.99 -6.46 0.68
CA GLU A 69 6.40 -6.82 0.67
C GLU A 69 7.11 -6.08 -0.45
N PHE A 70 8.08 -5.27 -0.08
CA PHE A 70 8.88 -4.51 -1.03
C PHE A 70 10.29 -5.07 -1.06
N LEU A 71 10.68 -5.63 -2.20
CA LEU A 71 12.03 -6.12 -2.41
C LEU A 71 12.97 -4.96 -2.71
N PRO A 72 14.30 -5.13 -2.58
CA PRO A 72 15.26 -4.05 -2.87
C PRO A 72 15.06 -3.40 -4.24
N GLU A 73 14.66 -4.18 -5.23
CA GLU A 73 14.47 -3.70 -6.60
C GLU A 73 13.34 -2.66 -6.71
N PHE A 74 12.39 -2.68 -5.79
CA PHE A 74 11.29 -1.72 -5.81
C PHE A 74 11.77 -0.28 -5.75
N SER A 75 12.79 0.00 -4.93
CA SER A 75 13.24 1.36 -4.66
C SER A 75 14.67 1.65 -5.13
N LYS A 76 15.47 0.62 -5.39
CA LYS A 76 16.91 0.76 -5.66
C LYS A 76 17.20 1.76 -6.78
N ASP A 77 16.52 1.65 -7.92
CA ASP A 77 16.75 2.49 -9.07
C ASP A 77 15.64 3.51 -9.29
N ALA A 78 14.79 3.72 -8.28
CA ALA A 78 13.69 4.66 -8.38
C ALA A 78 14.21 6.09 -8.53
N LYS A 79 13.63 6.84 -9.48
CA LYS A 79 14.00 8.24 -9.74
C LYS A 79 13.21 9.20 -8.88
N TRP A 80 12.30 8.70 -8.08
CA TRP A 80 11.44 9.49 -7.21
C TRP A 80 11.83 9.27 -5.75
N ARG A 81 11.44 10.21 -4.90
CA ARG A 81 11.64 10.13 -3.46
C ARG A 81 10.32 9.93 -2.71
N ARG A 82 9.25 10.51 -3.24
CA ARG A 82 7.91 10.40 -2.66
C ARG A 82 6.94 9.96 -3.73
N ALA A 83 5.95 9.18 -3.30
CA ALA A 83 4.87 8.75 -4.16
C ALA A 83 3.60 8.65 -3.34
N LYS A 84 2.46 8.76 -4.00
CA LYS A 84 1.17 8.44 -3.40
C LYS A 84 0.79 7.04 -3.85
N TYR A 85 0.09 6.32 -3.01
CA TYR A 85 -0.41 5.01 -3.38
C TYR A 85 -1.81 4.79 -2.84
N ASP A 86 -2.54 3.88 -3.44
CA ASP A 86 -3.75 3.34 -2.88
C ASP A 86 -3.87 1.86 -3.20
N ILE A 87 -4.69 1.17 -2.42
CA ILE A 87 -5.03 -0.23 -2.64
C ILE A 87 -6.53 -0.30 -2.78
N LEU A 88 -6.98 -0.69 -3.96
CA LEU A 88 -8.39 -0.75 -4.35
C LEU A 88 -8.85 -2.19 -4.41
N ASN A 89 -10.01 -2.46 -3.83
CA ASN A 89 -10.72 -3.70 -4.15
C ASN A 89 -11.51 -3.47 -5.43
N VAL A 90 -11.02 -4.03 -6.52
CA VAL A 90 -11.59 -3.80 -7.85
C VAL A 90 -13.02 -4.32 -7.95
N SER A 91 -13.32 -5.43 -7.27
CA SER A 91 -14.65 -6.06 -7.33
C SER A 91 -15.74 -5.18 -6.74
N THR A 92 -15.45 -4.47 -5.66
CA THR A 92 -16.41 -3.61 -4.99
C THR A 92 -16.20 -2.14 -5.29
N ARG A 93 -15.09 -1.79 -5.93
CA ARG A 93 -14.68 -0.41 -6.23
C ARG A 93 -14.46 0.43 -4.97
N HIS A 94 -14.03 -0.22 -3.89
CA HIS A 94 -13.71 0.47 -2.65
C HIS A 94 -12.20 0.52 -2.43
N THR A 95 -11.69 1.70 -2.11
CA THR A 95 -10.31 1.87 -1.70
C THR A 95 -10.18 1.43 -0.25
N LEU A 96 -9.30 0.46 0.02
CA LEU A 96 -9.08 -0.07 1.36
C LEU A 96 -8.09 0.76 2.16
N ILE A 97 -7.03 1.21 1.51
CA ILE A 97 -5.91 1.91 2.15
C ILE A 97 -5.35 2.89 1.16
N ARG A 98 -4.87 4.03 1.66
CA ARG A 98 -4.12 4.99 0.86
C ARG A 98 -3.02 5.62 1.72
N GLY A 99 -2.08 6.28 1.08
CA GLY A 99 -1.03 6.97 1.80
C GLY A 99 0.10 7.40 0.90
N GLU A 100 1.24 7.68 1.50
CA GLU A 100 2.45 8.06 0.80
C GLU A 100 3.55 7.05 1.05
N ILE A 101 4.39 6.85 0.04
CA ILE A 101 5.63 6.09 0.16
C ILE A 101 6.76 7.12 0.11
N CYS A 102 7.62 7.09 1.12
CA CYS A 102 8.80 7.95 1.17
C CYS A 102 10.04 7.07 1.15
N LEU A 103 10.93 7.33 0.19
CA LEU A 103 12.20 6.63 0.11
C LEU A 103 13.23 7.40 0.93
N LEU A 104 13.82 6.72 1.91
CA LEU A 104 14.85 7.29 2.75
C LEU A 104 16.20 7.02 2.12
N GLU A 105 17.06 8.03 2.07
CA GLU A 105 18.42 7.83 1.59
C GLU A 105 19.23 7.08 2.64
N VAL A 106 20.04 6.13 2.18
CA VAL A 106 20.91 5.34 3.03
C VAL A 106 22.37 5.68 2.75
N ILE A 107 23.15 5.67 3.82
CA ILE A 107 24.57 6.01 3.73
C ILE A 107 25.40 4.75 3.46
N THR A 108 25.00 3.65 4.07
CA THR A 108 25.70 2.37 3.90
C THR A 108 24.87 1.48 2.96
N LEU A 109 25.48 1.08 1.89
CA LEU A 109 24.85 0.18 0.91
C LEU A 109 25.40 -1.23 1.10
#